data_cc537765b4c3fc02f5273f06d512b8c5
#
_entry.id   cc537765b4c3fc02f5273f06d512b8c5
#
_cell.length_a   1.000
_cell.length_b   1.000
_cell.length_c   1.000
_cell.angle_alpha   90.00
_cell.angle_beta   90.00
_cell.angle_gamma   90.00
#
_symmetry.space_group_name_H-M   'P 1'
#
loop_
_entity.id
_entity.type
_entity.pdbx_description
1 polymer ?
#
loop_
_entity_poly.entity_id
_entity_poly.type
_entity_poly.pdbx_seq_one_letter_code
_entity_poly.pdbx_strand_id
1 'polypeptide(L)'
;DPHRFEREVQPTLKLGIRFEWGLPDGWFNYAFGDGDLSDAMSHDGHLRRYSATSQMMDAGKAPLVRVGGKLHSLLRETRLALHLDNVRLVRFLEQRAREVGVRFVDATVHEVRRASQGPSGDLVDHLETSAGPLAFDLYVDCTGFRSLLMNGALHSPFIDYSSSLMTDRAITAVRRYDAP
;
A
#
# COMPACT_ATOMS: atom_id res chain seq x y z
N ASP A 1 10.30 14.61 -10.62
CA ASP A 1 11.21 15.29 -9.69
C ASP A 1 11.02 14.71 -8.28
N PRO A 2 12.00 13.95 -7.74
CA PRO A 2 11.95 13.36 -6.39
C PRO A 2 11.75 14.42 -5.30
N HIS A 3 12.39 15.57 -5.43
CA HIS A 3 12.28 16.65 -4.44
C HIS A 3 10.88 17.25 -4.36
N ARG A 4 10.13 17.22 -5.47
CA ARG A 4 8.73 17.64 -5.46
C ARG A 4 7.87 16.68 -4.65
N PHE A 5 8.05 15.38 -4.85
CA PHE A 5 7.35 14.35 -4.07
C PHE A 5 7.64 14.50 -2.57
N GLU A 6 8.91 14.66 -2.21
CA GLU A 6 9.30 14.84 -0.80
C GLU A 6 8.66 16.09 -0.16
N ARG A 7 8.61 17.20 -0.89
CA ARG A 7 8.00 18.45 -0.37
C ARG A 7 6.49 18.36 -0.22
N GLU A 8 5.80 17.76 -1.20
CA GLU A 8 4.34 17.79 -1.27
C GLU A 8 3.71 16.65 -0.48
N VAL A 9 4.28 15.46 -0.52
CA VAL A 9 3.76 14.26 0.16
C VAL A 9 4.29 14.15 1.58
N GLN A 10 5.52 14.63 1.84
CA GLN A 10 6.20 14.56 3.13
C GLN A 10 6.24 13.13 3.69
N PRO A 11 6.81 12.18 2.95
CA PRO A 11 6.85 10.79 3.37
C PRO A 11 7.73 10.62 4.60
N THR A 12 7.37 9.66 5.46
CA THR A 12 8.21 9.23 6.58
C THR A 12 8.83 7.88 6.27
N LEU A 13 10.10 7.70 6.60
CA LEU A 13 10.80 6.45 6.40
C LEU A 13 10.20 5.35 7.29
N LYS A 14 10.01 4.18 6.71
CA LYS A 14 9.48 3.00 7.37
C LYS A 14 10.52 1.87 7.30
N LEU A 15 11.03 1.44 8.44
CA LEU A 15 12.02 0.40 8.56
C LEU A 15 11.43 -1.02 8.52
N GLY A 16 10.16 -1.16 8.90
CA GLY A 16 9.49 -2.46 8.99
C GLY A 16 8.08 -2.33 9.54
N ILE A 17 7.54 -3.45 9.97
CA ILE A 17 6.24 -3.55 10.63
C ILE A 17 6.46 -4.18 12.01
N ARG A 18 5.92 -3.56 13.05
CA ARG A 18 5.87 -4.16 14.37
C ARG A 18 4.54 -4.88 14.53
N PHE A 19 4.59 -6.14 14.84
CA PHE A 19 3.43 -6.95 15.15
C PHE A 19 3.32 -7.09 16.67
N GLU A 20 2.15 -6.79 17.21
CA GLU A 20 1.83 -6.91 18.63
C GLU A 20 0.63 -7.84 18.75
N TRP A 21 0.85 -9.09 19.11
CA TRP A 21 -0.20 -10.09 19.33
C TRP A 21 0.24 -11.21 20.25
N GLY A 22 -0.72 -12.04 20.62
CA GLY A 22 -0.47 -13.22 21.46
C GLY A 22 -0.51 -12.89 22.94
N LEU A 23 0.60 -13.05 23.62
CA LEU A 23 0.70 -12.73 25.04
C LEU A 23 0.68 -11.23 25.29
N PRO A 24 0.19 -10.75 26.44
CA PRO A 24 0.42 -9.38 26.87
C PRO A 24 1.91 -9.07 26.75
N ASP A 25 2.23 -7.92 26.18
CA ASP A 25 3.60 -7.47 25.87
C ASP A 25 4.36 -8.32 24.82
N GLY A 26 3.68 -9.23 24.14
CA GLY A 26 4.25 -9.99 23.02
C GLY A 26 4.31 -9.14 21.76
N TRP A 27 5.48 -8.98 21.17
CA TRP A 27 5.66 -8.30 19.91
C TRP A 27 6.91 -8.79 19.17
N PHE A 28 6.92 -8.58 17.86
CA PHE A 28 8.10 -8.77 17.02
C PHE A 28 8.13 -7.77 15.89
N ASN A 29 9.32 -7.46 15.41
CA ASN A 29 9.52 -6.64 14.23
C ASN A 29 9.72 -7.50 12.99
N TYR A 30 9.02 -7.16 11.94
CA TYR A 30 9.29 -7.59 10.58
C TYR A 30 10.04 -6.46 9.88
N ALA A 31 11.36 -6.49 9.94
CA ALA A 31 12.21 -5.49 9.33
C ALA A 31 12.29 -5.68 7.81
N PHE A 32 12.30 -4.58 7.05
CA PHE A 32 12.43 -4.68 5.60
C PHE A 32 13.89 -4.94 5.21
N GLY A 33 14.09 -5.81 4.24
CA GLY A 33 15.40 -6.06 3.66
C GLY A 33 16.29 -7.06 4.37
N ASP A 34 15.81 -7.66 5.42
CA ASP A 34 16.50 -8.79 6.06
C ASP A 34 16.32 -10.07 5.22
N GLY A 35 16.45 -9.93 3.94
CA GLY A 35 15.90 -10.77 2.88
C GLY A 35 16.58 -12.09 2.63
N ASP A 36 17.45 -12.65 3.44
CA ASP A 36 17.88 -14.05 3.33
C ASP A 36 18.01 -14.67 4.74
N LEU A 37 16.90 -14.55 5.46
CA LEU A 37 16.79 -15.08 6.81
C LEU A 37 16.45 -16.56 6.86
N SER A 38 16.41 -17.26 5.71
CA SER A 38 16.15 -18.68 5.67
C SER A 38 17.16 -19.46 6.54
N ASP A 39 18.42 -19.03 6.56
CA ASP A 39 19.45 -19.64 7.38
C ASP A 39 19.40 -19.20 8.84
N ALA A 40 18.96 -17.98 9.12
CA ALA A 40 18.85 -17.45 10.48
C ALA A 40 17.59 -17.95 11.21
N MET A 41 16.55 -18.34 10.48
CA MET A 41 15.30 -18.91 11.05
C MET A 41 15.47 -20.34 11.57
N SER A 42 16.54 -21.02 11.22
CA SER A 42 16.65 -22.46 11.48
C SER A 42 16.92 -22.83 12.92
N HIS A 43 17.32 -21.90 13.80
CA HIS A 43 17.86 -22.29 15.09
C HIS A 43 17.05 -21.91 16.34
N ASP A 44 16.32 -20.79 16.38
CA ASP A 44 15.60 -20.42 17.61
C ASP A 44 14.33 -19.54 17.45
N GLY A 45 13.89 -19.30 16.23
CA GLY A 45 12.67 -18.52 15.94
C GLY A 45 12.76 -17.02 16.29
N HIS A 46 13.90 -16.52 16.71
CA HIS A 46 14.09 -15.14 17.16
C HIS A 46 14.74 -14.26 16.06
N LEU A 47 14.00 -13.97 15.00
CA LEU A 47 14.40 -12.98 13.97
C LEU A 47 14.89 -11.62 14.53
N ARG A 48 14.47 -11.30 15.74
CA ARG A 48 14.74 -10.02 16.42
C ARG A 48 16.23 -9.78 16.71
N ARG A 49 17.00 -10.83 16.93
CA ARG A 49 18.38 -10.70 17.46
C ARG A 49 19.43 -10.40 16.41
N TYR A 50 19.14 -10.66 15.15
CA TYR A 50 20.17 -10.68 14.11
C TYR A 50 20.06 -9.55 13.08
N SER A 51 18.91 -8.84 13.06
CA SER A 51 18.70 -7.76 12.11
C SER A 51 19.07 -6.40 12.70
N ALA A 52 20.02 -5.72 12.06
CA ALA A 52 20.37 -4.34 12.42
C ALA A 52 19.15 -3.40 12.29
N THR A 53 18.31 -3.64 11.30
CA THR A 53 17.08 -2.86 11.09
C THR A 53 16.07 -3.08 12.22
N SER A 54 15.89 -4.32 12.68
CA SER A 54 15.04 -4.62 13.82
C SER A 54 15.54 -3.97 15.11
N GLN A 55 16.85 -3.97 15.33
CA GLN A 55 17.47 -3.30 16.47
C GLN A 55 17.27 -1.77 16.42
N MET A 56 17.34 -1.18 15.23
CA MET A 56 17.04 0.24 15.06
C MET A 56 15.57 0.55 15.35
N MET A 57 14.64 -0.34 14.94
CA MET A 57 13.22 -0.20 15.23
C MET A 57 12.96 -0.24 16.75
N ASP A 58 13.58 -1.18 17.47
CA ASP A 58 13.46 -1.32 18.92
C ASP A 58 14.00 -0.10 19.67
N ALA A 59 15.11 0.42 19.18
CA ALA A 59 15.74 1.59 19.76
C ALA A 59 15.10 2.93 19.35
N GLY A 60 14.13 2.93 18.44
CA GLY A 60 13.57 4.18 17.88
C GLY A 60 14.61 5.02 17.13
N LYS A 61 15.60 4.37 16.48
CA LYS A 61 16.71 5.05 15.83
C LYS A 61 16.54 5.14 14.32
N ALA A 62 16.99 6.25 13.76
CA ALA A 62 17.11 6.41 12.31
C ALA A 62 18.34 5.62 11.79
N PRO A 63 18.37 5.23 10.49
CA PRO A 63 19.49 4.54 9.89
C PRO A 63 20.67 5.49 9.63
N LEU A 64 21.17 6.09 10.67
CA LEU A 64 22.29 7.03 10.69
C LEU A 64 23.34 6.57 11.68
N VAL A 65 24.58 6.65 11.30
CA VAL A 65 25.73 6.32 12.14
C VAL A 65 26.73 7.48 12.14
N ARG A 66 27.35 7.75 13.28
CA ARG A 66 28.41 8.74 13.40
C ARG A 66 29.78 8.03 13.41
N VAL A 67 30.58 8.31 12.37
CA VAL A 67 31.94 7.78 12.25
C VAL A 67 32.90 8.94 12.10
N GLY A 68 33.93 9.04 12.95
CA GLY A 68 34.91 10.13 12.91
C GLY A 68 34.27 11.52 13.04
N GLY A 69 33.19 11.65 13.81
CA GLY A 69 32.47 12.92 13.98
C GLY A 69 31.49 13.28 12.84
N LYS A 70 31.54 12.56 11.72
CA LYS A 70 30.62 12.78 10.57
C LYS A 70 29.44 11.83 10.61
N LEU A 71 28.28 12.33 10.17
CA LEU A 71 27.05 11.53 10.06
C LEU A 71 27.04 10.79 8.71
N HIS A 72 26.88 9.49 8.76
CA HIS A 72 26.77 8.63 7.59
C HIS A 72 25.38 7.99 7.56
N SER A 73 24.80 7.92 6.37
CA SER A 73 23.52 7.27 6.16
C SER A 73 23.72 5.79 5.82
N LEU A 74 22.99 4.93 6.51
CA LEU A 74 22.89 3.50 6.21
C LEU A 74 21.79 3.20 5.18
N LEU A 75 21.19 4.22 4.55
CA LEU A 75 20.07 4.04 3.61
C LEU A 75 20.41 3.17 2.40
N ARG A 76 21.68 3.12 1.99
CA ARG A 76 22.13 2.26 0.89
C ARG A 76 22.14 0.79 1.26
N GLU A 77 22.36 0.50 2.53
CA GLU A 77 22.45 -0.86 3.08
C GLU A 77 21.11 -1.36 3.66
N THR A 78 20.13 -0.48 3.73
CA THR A 78 18.86 -0.76 4.38
C THR A 78 17.74 -0.64 3.37
N ARG A 79 16.92 -1.67 3.23
CA ARG A 79 15.67 -1.57 2.46
C ARG A 79 14.65 -0.83 3.30
N LEU A 80 14.02 0.15 2.66
CA LEU A 80 13.06 1.04 3.30
C LEU A 80 11.76 1.05 2.52
N ALA A 81 10.67 1.28 3.23
CA ALA A 81 9.41 1.72 2.66
C ALA A 81 9.11 3.15 3.12
N LEU A 82 7.97 3.64 2.71
CA LEU A 82 7.49 4.97 3.08
C LEU A 82 6.13 4.86 3.77
N HIS A 83 5.98 5.57 4.87
CA HIS A 83 4.68 5.94 5.39
C HIS A 83 4.21 7.18 4.64
N LEU A 84 3.01 7.09 4.10
CA LEU A 84 2.42 8.12 3.26
C LEU A 84 1.11 8.60 3.89
N ASP A 85 0.92 9.91 3.92
CA ASP A 85 -0.38 10.50 4.14
C ASP A 85 -1.20 10.34 2.85
N ASN A 86 -2.25 9.54 2.90
CA ASN A 86 -3.07 9.24 1.73
C ASN A 86 -3.69 10.49 1.11
N VAL A 87 -4.07 11.49 1.90
CA VAL A 87 -4.67 12.73 1.39
C VAL A 87 -3.65 13.52 0.57
N ARG A 88 -2.42 13.63 1.08
CA ARG A 88 -1.33 14.32 0.38
C ARG A 88 -0.90 13.56 -0.86
N LEU A 89 -0.77 12.24 -0.76
CA LEU A 89 -0.42 11.39 -1.89
C LEU A 89 -1.45 11.49 -3.01
N VAL A 90 -2.75 11.37 -2.70
CA VAL A 90 -3.82 11.46 -3.70
C VAL A 90 -3.79 12.81 -4.39
N ARG A 91 -3.67 13.92 -3.66
CA ARG A 91 -3.56 15.26 -4.25
C ARG A 91 -2.35 15.39 -5.18
N PHE A 92 -1.20 14.89 -4.75
CA PHE A 92 0.01 14.89 -5.56
C PHE A 92 -0.18 14.09 -6.85
N LEU A 93 -0.72 12.87 -6.76
CA LEU A 93 -0.96 12.01 -7.92
C LEU A 93 -2.00 12.60 -8.87
N GLU A 94 -3.08 13.18 -8.35
CA GLU A 94 -4.10 13.86 -9.15
C GLU A 94 -3.50 15.03 -9.94
N GLN A 95 -2.71 15.88 -9.28
CA GLN A 95 -2.04 16.98 -9.95
C GLN A 95 -1.08 16.48 -11.04
N ARG A 96 -0.29 15.45 -10.75
CA ARG A 96 0.61 14.84 -11.73
C ARG A 96 -0.15 14.24 -12.91
N ALA A 97 -1.25 13.59 -12.68
CA ALA A 97 -2.08 13.02 -13.72
C ALA A 97 -2.65 14.13 -14.64
N ARG A 98 -3.12 15.24 -14.07
CA ARG A 98 -3.57 16.41 -14.84
C ARG A 98 -2.46 17.01 -15.70
N GLU A 99 -1.25 17.14 -15.15
CA GLU A 99 -0.07 17.66 -15.85
C GLU A 99 0.34 16.83 -17.09
N VAL A 100 0.07 15.52 -17.06
CA VAL A 100 0.33 14.62 -18.21
C VAL A 100 -0.91 14.38 -19.09
N GLY A 101 -1.97 15.18 -18.89
CA GLY A 101 -3.14 15.19 -19.77
C GLY A 101 -4.24 14.18 -19.40
N VAL A 102 -4.20 13.55 -18.22
CA VAL A 102 -5.31 12.70 -17.75
C VAL A 102 -6.53 13.58 -17.48
N ARG A 103 -7.64 13.22 -18.09
CA ARG A 103 -8.93 13.89 -17.86
C ARG A 103 -9.62 13.28 -16.63
N PHE A 104 -9.99 14.12 -15.70
CA PHE A 104 -10.80 13.75 -14.53
C PHE A 104 -12.25 14.08 -14.80
N VAL A 105 -13.12 13.11 -14.54
CA VAL A 105 -14.59 13.29 -14.58
C VAL A 105 -15.11 12.92 -13.19
N ASP A 106 -15.55 13.93 -12.45
CA ASP A 106 -16.22 13.73 -11.15
C ASP A 106 -17.69 13.41 -11.42
N ALA A 107 -18.02 12.12 -11.48
CA ALA A 107 -19.35 11.64 -11.80
C ALA A 107 -19.67 10.35 -11.05
N THR A 108 -20.93 10.20 -10.71
CA THR A 108 -21.45 8.94 -10.16
C THR A 108 -21.78 7.98 -11.30
N VAL A 109 -21.26 6.77 -11.25
CA VAL A 109 -21.66 5.69 -12.16
C VAL A 109 -22.98 5.11 -11.66
N HIS A 110 -24.01 5.20 -12.49
CA HIS A 110 -25.35 4.69 -12.19
C HIS A 110 -25.54 3.27 -12.71
N GLU A 111 -24.99 2.99 -13.89
CA GLU A 111 -25.11 1.69 -14.53
C GLU A 111 -23.86 1.41 -15.38
N VAL A 112 -23.56 0.12 -15.50
CA VAL A 112 -22.53 -0.40 -16.42
C VAL A 112 -23.23 -1.16 -17.53
N ARG A 113 -23.17 -0.64 -18.74
CA ARG A 113 -23.73 -1.31 -19.92
C ARG A 113 -22.74 -2.33 -20.46
N ARG A 114 -23.23 -3.52 -20.76
CA ARG A 114 -22.45 -4.59 -21.35
C ARG A 114 -22.74 -4.70 -22.86
N ALA A 115 -21.71 -4.97 -23.63
CA ALA A 115 -21.87 -5.34 -25.03
C ALA A 115 -22.49 -6.74 -25.12
N SER A 116 -23.52 -6.86 -25.95
CA SER A 116 -24.24 -8.13 -26.14
C SER A 116 -23.48 -9.17 -26.99
N GLN A 117 -22.39 -8.78 -27.63
CA GLN A 117 -21.62 -9.64 -28.54
C GLN A 117 -20.14 -9.23 -28.54
N GLY A 118 -19.31 -10.01 -27.89
CA GLY A 118 -17.86 -10.03 -28.06
C GLY A 118 -17.41 -11.49 -28.17
N PRO A 119 -16.20 -11.75 -28.66
CA PRO A 119 -15.65 -13.11 -28.72
C PRO A 119 -15.62 -13.84 -27.37
N SER A 120 -15.69 -13.07 -26.27
CA SER A 120 -15.69 -13.56 -24.88
C SER A 120 -17.00 -13.30 -24.14
N GLY A 121 -18.02 -12.74 -24.77
CA GLY A 121 -19.37 -12.55 -24.20
C GLY A 121 -19.56 -11.41 -23.21
N ASP A 122 -18.56 -11.08 -22.41
CA ASP A 122 -18.69 -10.19 -21.26
C ASP A 122 -17.74 -9.00 -21.33
N LEU A 123 -18.08 -8.01 -22.16
CA LEU A 123 -17.35 -6.76 -22.27
C LEU A 123 -18.19 -5.60 -21.71
N VAL A 124 -17.52 -4.62 -21.09
CA VAL A 124 -18.13 -3.35 -20.76
C VAL A 124 -18.19 -2.52 -22.04
N ASP A 125 -19.39 -2.11 -22.42
CA ASP A 125 -19.60 -1.22 -23.55
C ASP A 125 -19.38 0.25 -23.13
N HIS A 126 -20.15 0.69 -22.15
CA HIS A 126 -19.96 2.05 -21.59
C HIS A 126 -20.49 2.13 -20.15
N LEU A 127 -20.16 3.25 -19.49
CA LEU A 127 -20.66 3.61 -18.18
C LEU A 127 -21.71 4.69 -18.32
N GLU A 128 -22.91 4.45 -17.77
CA GLU A 128 -23.91 5.50 -17.59
C GLU A 128 -23.59 6.28 -16.32
N THR A 129 -23.31 7.57 -16.46
CA THR A 129 -22.88 8.41 -15.35
C THR A 129 -23.72 9.67 -15.21
N SER A 130 -23.61 10.34 -14.06
CA SER A 130 -24.24 11.64 -13.84
C SER A 130 -23.74 12.75 -14.79
N ALA A 131 -22.60 12.53 -15.46
CA ALA A 131 -22.05 13.43 -16.47
C ALA A 131 -22.35 12.96 -17.91
N GLY A 132 -23.20 11.95 -18.11
CA GLY A 132 -23.51 11.31 -19.37
C GLY A 132 -22.76 9.99 -19.59
N PRO A 133 -22.94 9.34 -20.73
CA PRO A 133 -22.30 8.07 -21.03
C PRO A 133 -20.80 8.25 -21.30
N LEU A 134 -19.99 7.33 -20.79
CA LEU A 134 -18.55 7.29 -20.97
C LEU A 134 -18.12 5.94 -21.52
N ALA A 135 -17.51 5.94 -22.69
CA ALA A 135 -17.00 4.74 -23.35
C ALA A 135 -15.47 4.82 -23.53
N PHE A 136 -14.80 3.69 -23.32
CA PHE A 136 -13.35 3.54 -23.40
C PHE A 136 -12.97 2.18 -23.99
N ASP A 137 -11.76 2.07 -24.52
CA ASP A 137 -11.23 0.81 -25.03
C ASP A 137 -10.80 -0.14 -23.89
N LEU A 138 -10.49 0.39 -22.72
CA LEU A 138 -10.08 -0.36 -21.54
C LEU A 138 -10.66 0.27 -20.27
N TYR A 139 -11.13 -0.58 -19.37
CA TYR A 139 -11.64 -0.19 -18.06
C TYR A 139 -10.78 -0.81 -16.96
N VAL A 140 -10.44 -0.01 -15.96
CA VAL A 140 -9.74 -0.48 -14.75
C VAL A 140 -10.64 -0.22 -13.55
N ASP A 141 -11.09 -1.30 -12.90
CA ASP A 141 -11.98 -1.24 -11.74
C ASP A 141 -11.20 -0.97 -10.46
N CYS A 142 -11.19 0.28 -10.03
CA CYS A 142 -10.62 0.73 -8.76
C CYS A 142 -11.68 1.07 -7.70
N THR A 143 -12.88 0.50 -7.79
CA THR A 143 -14.01 0.79 -6.88
C THR A 143 -13.93 0.06 -5.53
N GLY A 144 -12.78 -0.54 -5.23
CA GLY A 144 -12.53 -1.26 -3.99
C GLY A 144 -13.39 -2.51 -3.85
N PHE A 145 -13.84 -2.81 -2.63
CA PHE A 145 -14.66 -4.00 -2.36
C PHE A 145 -16.03 -4.00 -3.05
N ARG A 146 -16.48 -2.87 -3.57
CA ARG A 146 -17.70 -2.81 -4.38
C ARG A 146 -17.56 -3.53 -5.71
N SER A 147 -16.35 -3.48 -6.29
CA SER A 147 -16.02 -4.15 -7.54
C SER A 147 -17.12 -3.98 -8.59
N LEU A 148 -17.44 -2.72 -8.92
CA LEU A 148 -18.59 -2.37 -9.73
C LEU A 148 -18.57 -3.00 -11.12
N LEU A 149 -17.39 -3.08 -11.73
CA LEU A 149 -17.24 -3.66 -13.07
C LEU A 149 -17.09 -5.17 -12.97
N MET A 150 -16.10 -5.65 -12.20
CA MET A 150 -15.75 -7.07 -12.20
C MET A 150 -16.84 -7.94 -11.59
N ASN A 151 -17.27 -7.63 -10.38
CA ASN A 151 -18.30 -8.42 -9.72
C ASN A 151 -19.72 -7.92 -10.08
N GLY A 152 -19.93 -6.61 -10.01
CA GLY A 152 -21.25 -6.01 -10.21
C GLY A 152 -21.78 -6.22 -11.62
N ALA A 153 -21.01 -5.85 -12.65
CA ALA A 153 -21.47 -5.92 -14.03
C ALA A 153 -21.09 -7.21 -14.76
N LEU A 154 -19.85 -7.67 -14.57
CA LEU A 154 -19.33 -8.84 -15.30
C LEU A 154 -19.54 -10.16 -14.55
N HIS A 155 -20.05 -10.11 -13.32
CA HIS A 155 -20.31 -11.29 -12.48
C HIS A 155 -19.11 -12.21 -12.29
N SER A 156 -17.89 -11.65 -12.32
CA SER A 156 -16.67 -12.39 -12.02
C SER A 156 -16.69 -12.83 -10.56
N PRO A 157 -16.65 -14.14 -10.25
CA PRO A 157 -16.79 -14.61 -8.88
C PRO A 157 -15.58 -14.26 -8.03
N PHE A 158 -15.80 -13.99 -6.75
CA PHE A 158 -14.74 -13.97 -5.74
C PHE A 158 -14.40 -15.42 -5.35
N ILE A 159 -13.12 -15.67 -5.13
CA ILE A 159 -12.66 -16.91 -4.51
C ILE A 159 -12.65 -16.68 -3.01
N ASP A 160 -13.43 -17.45 -2.27
CA ASP A 160 -13.50 -17.41 -0.82
C ASP A 160 -12.30 -18.16 -0.21
N TYR A 161 -11.50 -17.46 0.60
CA TYR A 161 -10.36 -18.01 1.35
C TYR A 161 -10.64 -18.17 2.85
N SER A 162 -11.88 -18.02 3.30
CA SER A 162 -12.26 -18.09 4.73
C SER A 162 -11.85 -19.39 5.42
N SER A 163 -11.75 -20.49 4.66
CA SER A 163 -11.26 -21.78 5.16
C SER A 163 -9.76 -21.78 5.48
N SER A 164 -8.98 -20.86 4.92
CA SER A 164 -7.51 -20.78 5.07
C SER A 164 -7.06 -19.51 5.77
N LEU A 165 -7.83 -18.44 5.67
CA LEU A 165 -7.55 -17.13 6.27
C LEU A 165 -8.55 -16.85 7.38
N MET A 166 -8.05 -16.77 8.61
CA MET A 166 -8.89 -16.55 9.79
C MET A 166 -9.37 -15.09 9.95
N THR A 167 -8.69 -14.14 9.29
CA THR A 167 -8.98 -12.71 9.42
C THR A 167 -9.69 -12.19 8.18
N ASP A 168 -10.85 -11.58 8.38
CA ASP A 168 -11.71 -11.02 7.33
C ASP A 168 -11.88 -9.51 7.43
N ARG A 169 -11.31 -8.88 8.47
CA ARG A 169 -11.47 -7.45 8.75
C ARG A 169 -10.18 -6.82 9.24
N ALA A 170 -10.03 -5.54 8.92
CA ALA A 170 -8.99 -4.70 9.47
C ALA A 170 -9.58 -3.37 9.92
N ILE A 171 -9.11 -2.87 11.05
CA ILE A 171 -9.43 -1.54 11.55
C ILE A 171 -8.15 -0.72 11.48
N THR A 172 -8.19 0.42 10.81
CA THR A 172 -7.08 1.36 10.74
C THR A 172 -7.34 2.53 11.66
N ALA A 173 -6.32 2.91 12.43
CA ALA A 173 -6.38 4.09 13.29
C ALA A 173 -5.07 4.88 13.20
N VAL A 174 -5.18 6.19 13.31
CA VAL A 174 -4.03 7.09 13.43
C VAL A 174 -3.75 7.30 14.90
N ARG A 175 -2.54 6.93 15.35
CA ARG A 175 -2.06 7.22 16.69
C ARG A 175 -1.03 8.35 16.62
N ARG A 176 -1.10 9.31 17.54
CA ARG A 176 -0.02 10.28 17.72
C ARG A 176 1.23 9.56 18.24
N TYR A 177 2.37 9.95 17.73
CA TYR A 177 3.65 9.57 18.34
C TYR A 177 3.70 10.17 19.73
N ASP A 178 3.86 9.32 20.74
CA ASP A 178 4.25 9.80 22.04
C ASP A 178 5.70 10.29 21.90
N ALA A 179 5.94 11.56 22.15
CA ALA A 179 7.30 12.10 22.12
C ALA A 179 8.15 11.34 23.16
N PRO A 180 9.41 10.99 22.82
CA PRO A 180 10.32 10.33 23.76
C PRO A 180 10.61 11.20 24.98
#